data_7f7d3b14a1824924fea03d967d1e3159
#
_entry.id   7f7d3b14a1824924fea03d967d1e3159
#
_cell.length_a   1.000
_cell.length_b   1.000
_cell.length_c   1.000
_cell.angle_alpha   90.00
_cell.angle_beta   90.00
_cell.angle_gamma   90.00
#
_symmetry.space_group_name_H-M   'P 1'
#
loop_
_entity.id
_entity.type
_entity.pdbx_description
1 polymer ?
#
loop_
_entity_poly.entity_id
_entity_poly.type
_entity_poly.pdbx_seq_one_letter_code
_entity_poly.pdbx_strand_id
1 'polypeptide(L)'
;KIQITGLLGDVMKESVQIAVTLVKSRYPEKADLFEKNDLHVHVPAGAVPKDGPSAGITLTTAIASLVTGKAVSPEYAMTGEVSLRGRVMPIGGLPEKLMAAQRAGISRVLIPAENVDDLDEVADEVKEKLKIIPVKTVEEVLKKVLK
;
A
#
# COMPACT_ATOMS: atom_id res chain seq x y z
N LYS A 1 -3.25 6.77 20.04
CA LYS A 1 -1.80 6.98 19.92
C LYS A 1 -1.21 6.05 18.86
N ILE A 2 -0.32 6.57 18.02
CA ILE A 2 0.31 5.82 16.95
C ILE A 2 1.79 5.63 17.26
N GLN A 3 2.24 4.37 17.27
CA GLN A 3 3.64 4.03 17.46
C GLN A 3 4.18 3.44 16.15
N ILE A 4 5.36 3.87 15.74
CA ILE A 4 5.98 3.43 14.49
C ILE A 4 7.38 2.95 14.79
N THR A 5 7.68 1.70 14.40
CA THR A 5 9.00 1.10 14.60
C THR A 5 9.49 0.43 13.32
N GLY A 6 10.77 0.11 13.23
CA GLY A 6 11.38 -0.54 12.09
C GLY A 6 12.41 0.32 11.37
N LEU A 7 12.98 1.33 12.05
CA LEU A 7 13.99 2.23 11.49
C LEU A 7 13.47 2.96 10.22
N LEU A 8 12.26 3.48 10.31
CA LEU A 8 11.64 4.19 9.20
C LEU A 8 12.05 5.66 9.17
N GLY A 9 12.29 6.20 7.99
CA GLY A 9 12.54 7.61 7.80
C GLY A 9 11.27 8.46 7.90
N ASP A 10 11.44 9.78 7.84
CA ASP A 10 10.34 10.72 8.03
C ASP A 10 9.25 10.62 6.97
N VAL A 11 9.62 10.34 5.72
CA VAL A 11 8.64 10.21 4.63
C VAL A 11 7.71 9.02 4.87
N MET A 12 8.26 7.89 5.29
CA MET A 12 7.43 6.72 5.57
C MET A 12 6.59 6.90 6.82
N LYS A 13 7.10 7.59 7.84
CA LYS A 13 6.31 7.93 9.04
C LYS A 13 5.12 8.83 8.68
N GLU A 14 5.32 9.79 7.79
CA GLU A 14 4.24 10.61 7.29
C GLU A 14 3.23 9.78 6.51
N SER A 15 3.67 8.81 5.71
CA SER A 15 2.78 7.90 4.99
C SER A 15 1.87 7.12 5.95
N VAL A 16 2.39 6.70 7.11
CA VAL A 16 1.58 6.05 8.14
C VAL A 16 0.50 6.99 8.67
N GLN A 17 0.86 8.25 8.93
CA GLN A 17 -0.10 9.24 9.41
C GLN A 17 -1.22 9.48 8.37
N ILE A 18 -0.86 9.60 7.12
CA ILE A 18 -1.83 9.78 6.02
C ILE A 18 -2.74 8.55 5.93
N ALA A 19 -2.17 7.34 6.01
CA ALA A 19 -2.94 6.10 5.96
C ALA A 19 -3.99 6.05 7.09
N VAL A 20 -3.59 6.41 8.30
CA VAL A 20 -4.52 6.44 9.45
C VAL A 20 -5.64 7.44 9.19
N THR A 21 -5.30 8.63 8.70
CA THR A 21 -6.30 9.67 8.40
C THR A 21 -7.31 9.18 7.35
N LEU A 22 -6.83 8.53 6.30
CA LEU A 22 -7.69 7.98 5.26
C LEU A 22 -8.64 6.91 5.78
N VAL A 23 -8.13 6.01 6.61
CA VAL A 23 -8.96 4.94 7.17
C VAL A 23 -10.03 5.51 8.10
N LYS A 24 -9.67 6.47 8.95
CA LYS A 24 -10.66 7.15 9.80
C LYS A 24 -11.76 7.82 8.99
N SER A 25 -11.37 8.46 7.89
CA SER A 25 -12.29 9.16 7.00
C SER A 25 -13.22 8.19 6.27
N ARG A 26 -12.68 7.05 5.83
CA ARG A 26 -13.42 6.04 5.06
C ARG A 26 -14.39 5.25 5.95
N TYR A 27 -14.01 5.03 7.20
CA TYR A 27 -14.79 4.22 8.15
C TYR A 27 -15.09 5.03 9.42
N PRO A 28 -15.90 6.09 9.32
CA PRO A 28 -16.19 6.95 10.49
C PRO A 28 -16.86 6.19 11.63
N GLU A 29 -17.60 5.13 11.34
CA GLU A 29 -18.22 4.26 12.36
C GLU A 29 -17.19 3.49 13.19
N LYS A 30 -15.94 3.44 12.74
CA LYS A 30 -14.84 2.78 13.44
C LYS A 30 -13.91 3.76 14.14
N ALA A 31 -14.22 5.05 14.15
CA ALA A 31 -13.37 6.07 14.77
C ALA A 31 -13.06 5.79 16.23
N ASP A 32 -14.00 5.20 16.97
CA ASP A 32 -13.81 4.83 18.38
C ASP A 32 -12.63 3.89 18.61
N LEU A 33 -12.32 3.04 17.63
CA LEU A 33 -11.18 2.12 17.76
C LEU A 33 -9.87 2.87 17.91
N PHE A 34 -9.72 4.00 17.19
CA PHE A 34 -8.52 4.82 17.26
C PHE A 34 -8.43 5.63 18.53
N GLU A 35 -9.57 5.99 19.12
CA GLU A 35 -9.61 6.74 20.38
C GLU A 35 -9.34 5.85 21.58
N LYS A 36 -9.84 4.61 21.56
CA LYS A 36 -9.77 3.69 22.68
C LYS A 36 -8.56 2.78 22.66
N ASN A 37 -7.85 2.70 21.53
CA ASN A 37 -6.72 1.80 21.36
C ASN A 37 -5.52 2.54 20.78
N ASP A 38 -4.34 2.04 21.07
CA ASP A 38 -3.12 2.49 20.40
C ASP A 38 -2.91 1.64 19.14
N LEU A 39 -2.37 2.26 18.10
CA LEU A 39 -1.98 1.57 16.88
C LEU A 39 -0.45 1.49 16.83
N HIS A 40 0.07 0.28 16.65
CA HIS A 40 1.50 0.07 16.50
C HIS A 40 1.77 -0.47 15.09
N VAL A 41 2.51 0.31 14.29
CA VAL A 41 2.95 -0.09 12.95
C VAL A 41 4.42 -0.47 13.04
N HIS A 42 4.72 -1.71 12.69
CA HIS A 42 6.09 -2.21 12.66
C HIS A 42 6.42 -2.75 11.28
N VAL A 43 7.48 -2.24 10.68
CA VAL A 43 7.99 -2.73 9.40
C VAL A 43 9.32 -3.42 9.68
N PRO A 44 9.35 -4.76 9.71
CA PRO A 44 10.58 -5.49 10.03
C PRO A 44 11.60 -5.33 8.90
N ALA A 45 12.63 -4.56 9.17
CA ALA A 45 13.65 -4.23 8.16
C ALA A 45 15.04 -4.70 8.59
N GLY A 46 15.16 -5.33 9.74
CA GLY A 46 16.46 -5.64 10.30
C GLY A 46 17.24 -4.35 10.56
N ALA A 47 18.51 -4.34 10.20
CA ALA A 47 19.38 -3.18 10.42
C ALA A 47 19.33 -2.15 9.27
N VAL A 48 18.50 -2.37 8.25
CA VAL A 48 18.44 -1.48 7.08
C VAL A 48 17.34 -0.45 7.26
N PRO A 49 17.64 0.84 7.37
CA PRO A 49 16.62 1.88 7.44
C PRO A 49 15.80 1.93 6.16
N LYS A 50 14.52 2.23 6.28
CA LYS A 50 13.60 2.36 5.15
C LYS A 50 12.94 3.72 5.16
N ASP A 51 12.79 4.28 3.98
CA ASP A 51 12.05 5.50 3.79
C ASP A 51 11.45 5.51 2.38
N GLY A 52 10.48 6.38 2.17
CA GLY A 52 9.83 6.58 0.89
C GLY A 52 8.33 6.45 0.97
N PRO A 53 7.62 7.04 0.00
CA PRO A 53 6.16 7.12 0.02
C PRO A 53 5.45 5.94 -0.64
N SER A 54 6.16 5.06 -1.35
CA SER A 54 5.52 4.05 -2.19
C SER A 54 4.78 2.95 -1.43
N ALA A 55 4.99 2.84 -0.11
CA ALA A 55 4.27 1.90 0.74
C ALA A 55 2.93 2.44 1.23
N GLY A 56 2.56 3.67 0.87
CA GLY A 56 1.34 4.30 1.38
C GLY A 56 0.09 3.48 1.17
N ILE A 57 -0.09 2.92 -0.03
CA ILE A 57 -1.27 2.10 -0.33
C ILE A 57 -1.29 0.80 0.48
N THR A 58 -0.14 0.19 0.68
CA THR A 58 -0.03 -1.04 1.48
C THR A 58 -0.37 -0.76 2.94
N LEU A 59 0.15 0.34 3.49
CA LEU A 59 -0.13 0.75 4.87
C LEU A 59 -1.62 1.04 5.06
N THR A 60 -2.23 1.76 4.12
CA THR A 60 -3.65 2.09 4.17
C THR A 60 -4.50 0.82 4.15
N THR A 61 -4.15 -0.12 3.27
CA THR A 61 -4.86 -1.38 3.14
C THR A 61 -4.74 -2.24 4.41
N ALA A 62 -3.53 -2.31 4.97
CA ALA A 62 -3.30 -3.08 6.20
C ALA A 62 -4.09 -2.51 7.37
N ILE A 63 -4.12 -1.19 7.53
CA ILE A 63 -4.87 -0.55 8.61
C ILE A 63 -6.38 -0.73 8.39
N ALA A 64 -6.85 -0.60 7.15
CA ALA A 64 -8.25 -0.83 6.83
C ALA A 64 -8.66 -2.28 7.12
N SER A 65 -7.80 -3.24 6.81
CA SER A 65 -8.02 -4.64 7.12
C SER A 65 -8.19 -4.85 8.63
N LEU A 66 -7.30 -4.27 9.41
CA LEU A 66 -7.36 -4.38 10.87
C LEU A 66 -8.66 -3.78 11.43
N VAL A 67 -9.03 -2.61 10.98
CA VAL A 67 -10.20 -1.87 11.48
C VAL A 67 -11.51 -2.54 11.10
N THR A 68 -11.59 -3.08 9.88
CA THR A 68 -12.82 -3.70 9.38
C THR A 68 -12.94 -5.18 9.72
N GLY A 69 -11.84 -5.82 10.12
CA GLY A 69 -11.82 -7.27 10.34
C GLY A 69 -11.85 -8.09 9.05
N LYS A 70 -11.66 -7.44 7.90
CA LYS A 70 -11.62 -8.12 6.59
C LYS A 70 -10.20 -8.45 6.20
N ALA A 71 -9.96 -9.66 5.73
CA ALA A 71 -8.62 -10.09 5.34
C ALA A 71 -8.21 -9.49 3.99
N VAL A 72 -6.90 -9.24 3.84
CA VAL A 72 -6.31 -8.84 2.56
C VAL A 72 -6.04 -10.10 1.74
N SER A 73 -6.45 -10.11 0.49
CA SER A 73 -6.19 -11.25 -0.39
C SER A 73 -4.69 -11.44 -0.61
N PRO A 74 -4.17 -12.67 -0.39
CA PRO A 74 -2.74 -12.94 -0.58
C PRO A 74 -2.30 -12.98 -2.04
N GLU A 75 -3.24 -12.95 -2.98
CA GLU A 75 -2.91 -12.98 -4.40
C GLU A 75 -2.43 -11.64 -4.94
N TYR A 76 -2.62 -10.56 -4.17
CA TYR A 76 -2.31 -9.20 -4.61
C TYR A 76 -1.03 -8.67 -3.98
N ALA A 77 -0.20 -8.05 -4.79
CA ALA A 77 0.79 -7.08 -4.34
C ALA A 77 0.32 -5.70 -4.77
N MET A 78 0.85 -4.66 -4.17
CA MET A 78 0.46 -3.30 -4.50
C MET A 78 1.60 -2.32 -4.23
N THR A 79 1.61 -1.23 -4.97
CA THR A 79 2.54 -0.15 -4.77
C THR A 79 1.86 1.16 -5.11
N GLY A 80 2.18 2.21 -4.38
CA GLY A 80 1.61 3.53 -4.63
C GLY A 80 1.74 4.43 -3.42
N GLU A 81 2.00 5.70 -3.69
CA GLU A 81 1.89 6.77 -2.71
C GLU A 81 0.41 7.14 -2.59
N VAL A 82 -0.05 7.51 -1.41
CA VAL A 82 -1.43 7.95 -1.22
C VAL A 82 -1.48 9.40 -0.77
N SER A 83 -2.44 10.15 -1.32
CA SER A 83 -2.69 11.52 -0.90
C SER A 83 -3.78 11.55 0.18
N LEU A 84 -3.88 12.67 0.88
CA LEU A 84 -4.94 12.85 1.89
C LEU A 84 -6.36 12.78 1.31
N ARG A 85 -6.48 12.90 -0.01
CA ARG A 85 -7.77 12.80 -0.69
C ARG A 85 -8.08 11.37 -1.16
N GLY A 86 -7.20 10.43 -0.86
CA GLY A 86 -7.41 9.04 -1.24
C GLY A 86 -7.01 8.70 -2.67
N ARG A 87 -6.21 9.55 -3.32
CA ARG A 87 -5.66 9.24 -4.65
C ARG A 87 -4.42 8.38 -4.52
N VAL A 88 -4.28 7.44 -5.44
CA VAL A 88 -3.06 6.65 -5.56
C VAL A 88 -2.13 7.38 -6.53
N MET A 89 -0.98 7.83 -6.01
CA MET A 89 -0.03 8.67 -6.73
C MET A 89 1.08 7.83 -7.35
N PRO A 90 1.69 8.31 -8.46
CA PRO A 90 2.73 7.55 -9.15
C PRO A 90 3.99 7.34 -8.29
N ILE A 91 4.72 6.27 -8.59
CA ILE A 91 5.94 5.89 -7.86
C ILE A 91 7.09 5.71 -8.85
N GLY A 92 8.32 5.67 -8.32
CA GLY A 92 9.49 5.30 -9.08
C GLY A 92 9.81 3.82 -8.94
N GLY A 93 10.64 3.29 -9.85
CA GLY A 93 11.13 1.93 -9.75
C GLY A 93 10.10 0.84 -10.05
N LEU A 94 9.10 1.13 -10.88
CA LEU A 94 8.06 0.16 -11.19
C LEU A 94 8.61 -1.15 -11.78
N PRO A 95 9.55 -1.15 -12.75
CA PRO A 95 10.04 -2.41 -13.31
C PRO A 95 10.63 -3.35 -12.25
N GLU A 96 11.44 -2.82 -11.34
CA GLU A 96 12.06 -3.60 -10.28
C GLU A 96 11.02 -4.17 -9.32
N LYS A 97 9.99 -3.40 -9.01
CA LYS A 97 8.92 -3.83 -8.12
C LYS A 97 8.08 -4.95 -8.74
N LEU A 98 7.81 -4.86 -10.02
CA LEU A 98 7.07 -5.91 -10.73
C LEU A 98 7.89 -7.20 -10.83
N MET A 99 9.19 -7.09 -11.05
CA MET A 99 10.08 -8.25 -11.03
C MET A 99 10.07 -8.94 -9.67
N ALA A 100 10.14 -8.16 -8.60
CA ALA A 100 10.12 -8.69 -7.25
C ALA A 100 8.80 -9.42 -6.94
N ALA A 101 7.68 -8.87 -7.36
CA ALA A 101 6.37 -9.48 -7.19
C ALA A 101 6.28 -10.82 -7.95
N GLN A 102 6.75 -10.84 -9.17
CA GLN A 102 6.75 -12.06 -9.99
C GLN A 102 7.63 -13.15 -9.36
N ARG A 103 8.81 -12.78 -8.85
CA ARG A 103 9.70 -13.72 -8.17
C ARG A 103 9.10 -14.26 -6.88
N ALA A 104 8.28 -13.47 -6.21
CA ALA A 104 7.61 -13.90 -4.98
C ALA A 104 6.38 -14.77 -5.25
N GLY A 105 6.06 -15.05 -6.51
CA GLY A 105 4.92 -15.87 -6.87
C GLY A 105 3.57 -15.15 -6.79
N ILE A 106 3.59 -13.82 -6.73
CA ILE A 106 2.36 -13.02 -6.75
C ILE A 106 1.78 -13.06 -8.17
N SER A 107 0.47 -13.17 -8.28
CA SER A 107 -0.21 -13.25 -9.57
C SER A 107 -0.82 -11.93 -10.02
N ARG A 108 -1.15 -11.04 -9.09
CA ARG A 108 -1.83 -9.77 -9.39
C ARG A 108 -1.14 -8.62 -8.69
N VAL A 109 -0.95 -7.51 -9.42
CA VAL A 109 -0.30 -6.33 -8.87
C VAL A 109 -1.13 -5.09 -9.18
N LEU A 110 -1.44 -4.33 -8.14
CA LEU A 110 -2.11 -3.03 -8.29
C LEU A 110 -1.02 -1.96 -8.39
N ILE A 111 -1.13 -1.12 -9.42
CA ILE A 111 -0.18 -0.03 -9.65
C ILE A 111 -0.94 1.29 -9.79
N PRO A 112 -0.28 2.43 -9.56
CA PRO A 112 -0.91 3.71 -9.84
C PRO A 112 -1.22 3.83 -11.34
N ALA A 113 -2.41 4.33 -11.66
CA ALA A 113 -2.81 4.49 -13.07
C ALA A 113 -1.82 5.37 -13.85
N GLU A 114 -1.22 6.36 -13.17
CA GLU A 114 -0.25 7.24 -13.81
C GLU A 114 1.09 6.57 -14.14
N ASN A 115 1.32 5.36 -13.65
CA ASN A 115 2.52 4.57 -13.97
C ASN A 115 2.34 3.64 -15.18
N VAL A 116 1.18 3.66 -15.83
CA VAL A 116 0.91 2.74 -16.96
C VAL A 116 1.95 2.86 -18.08
N ASP A 117 2.39 4.08 -18.36
CA ASP A 117 3.40 4.29 -19.41
C ASP A 117 4.74 3.65 -19.08
N ASP A 118 5.04 3.47 -17.80
CA ASP A 118 6.28 2.84 -17.36
C ASP A 118 6.31 1.34 -17.66
N LEU A 119 5.17 0.75 -18.01
CA LEU A 119 5.11 -0.67 -18.38
C LEU A 119 5.92 -0.98 -19.63
N ASP A 120 6.19 0.02 -20.47
CA ASP A 120 7.03 -0.16 -21.65
C ASP A 120 8.47 -0.56 -21.27
N GLU A 121 8.90 -0.22 -20.06
CA GLU A 121 10.23 -0.55 -19.55
C GLU A 121 10.29 -1.91 -18.86
N VAL A 122 9.15 -2.59 -18.72
CA VAL A 122 9.05 -3.87 -18.04
C VAL A 122 9.22 -5.00 -19.05
N ALA A 123 10.04 -6.01 -18.71
CA ALA A 123 10.27 -7.16 -19.58
C ALA A 123 8.96 -7.90 -19.86
N ASP A 124 8.77 -8.32 -21.12
CA ASP A 124 7.55 -9.02 -21.53
C ASP A 124 7.29 -10.28 -20.69
N GLU A 125 8.36 -11.00 -20.31
CA GLU A 125 8.25 -12.19 -19.48
C GLU A 125 7.58 -11.91 -18.14
N VAL A 126 7.87 -10.75 -17.55
CA VAL A 126 7.27 -10.33 -16.29
C VAL A 126 5.79 -9.98 -16.49
N LYS A 127 5.51 -9.22 -17.56
CA LYS A 127 4.12 -8.80 -17.85
C LYS A 127 3.21 -9.98 -18.16
N GLU A 128 3.74 -11.03 -18.79
CA GLU A 128 2.96 -12.22 -19.11
C GLU A 128 2.54 -13.03 -17.88
N LYS A 129 3.33 -12.96 -16.82
CA LYS A 129 3.08 -13.75 -15.59
C LYS A 129 2.28 -13.00 -14.54
N LEU A 130 2.09 -11.71 -14.73
CA LEU A 130 1.38 -10.86 -13.78
C LEU A 130 0.14 -10.26 -14.41
N LYS A 131 -0.95 -10.24 -13.67
CA LYS A 131 -2.08 -9.40 -14.01
C LYS A 131 -1.85 -8.05 -13.37
N ILE A 132 -1.56 -7.05 -14.19
CA ILE A 132 -1.24 -5.70 -13.74
C ILE A 132 -2.50 -4.86 -13.81
N ILE A 133 -2.90 -4.28 -12.68
CA ILE A 133 -4.18 -3.59 -12.55
C ILE A 133 -3.92 -2.14 -12.14
N PRO A 134 -4.12 -1.18 -13.06
CA PRO A 134 -4.00 0.23 -12.71
C PRO A 134 -5.15 0.67 -11.81
N VAL A 135 -4.85 1.48 -10.80
CA VAL A 135 -5.85 2.04 -9.88
C VAL A 135 -5.62 3.53 -9.69
N LYS A 136 -6.69 4.25 -9.43
CA LYS A 136 -6.63 5.71 -9.22
C LYS A 136 -6.89 6.10 -7.78
N THR A 137 -7.67 5.32 -7.03
CA THR A 137 -8.09 5.67 -5.69
C THR A 137 -7.91 4.52 -4.71
N VAL A 138 -7.77 4.88 -3.43
CA VAL A 138 -7.72 3.92 -2.34
C VAL A 138 -9.00 3.08 -2.31
N GLU A 139 -10.15 3.67 -2.59
CA GLU A 139 -11.41 2.94 -2.60
C GLU A 139 -11.40 1.78 -3.60
N GLU A 140 -10.86 2.00 -4.80
CA GLU A 140 -10.73 0.94 -5.80
C GLU A 140 -9.88 -0.22 -5.27
N VAL A 141 -8.78 0.10 -4.58
CA VAL A 141 -7.89 -0.91 -4.02
C VAL A 141 -8.61 -1.73 -2.95
N LEU A 142 -9.24 -1.05 -1.99
CA LEU A 142 -9.91 -1.74 -0.88
C LEU A 142 -11.03 -2.65 -1.36
N LYS A 143 -11.79 -2.24 -2.37
CA LYS A 143 -12.84 -3.08 -2.95
C LYS A 143 -12.31 -4.35 -3.59
N LYS A 144 -11.11 -4.30 -4.15
CA LYS A 144 -10.50 -5.45 -4.82
C LYS A 144 -9.85 -6.44 -3.85
N VAL A 145 -9.22 -5.94 -2.80
CA VAL A 145 -8.33 -6.78 -1.98
C VAL A 145 -8.89 -7.17 -0.62
N LEU A 146 -9.87 -6.46 -0.08
CA LEU A 146 -10.48 -6.80 1.22
C LEU A 146 -11.69 -7.71 1.04
N LYS A 147 -11.71 -8.76 1.81
CA LYS A 147 -12.83 -9.73 1.80
C LYS A 147 -13.27 -10.11 3.19
#